data_e9040ae2702f0954d528e2cc5c560596
#
_entry.id   e9040ae2702f0954d528e2cc5c560596
#
_cell.length_a   1.000
_cell.length_b   1.000
_cell.length_c   1.000
_cell.angle_alpha   90.00
_cell.angle_beta   90.00
_cell.angle_gamma   90.00
#
_symmetry.space_group_name_H-M   'P 1'
#
loop_
_entity.id
_entity.type
_entity.pdbx_description
1 polymer ?
#
loop_
_entity_poly.entity_id
_entity_poly.type
_entity_poly.pdbx_seq_one_letter_code
_entity_poly.pdbx_strand_id
1 'polypeptide(L)'
;GVIWCQLHVDGAPRTVANFVALAEGTTSYYDRDSHEVHGVPYYDGLTFHRVIPGFMIQGGCNRGNGSGGPGYVFADEFNRRLRHDKKGVLSMANAGPDTNGGQFFITLAPRLGLDMRHTVFGEVLHGMEVVEAIGALPRDHDDMPRQEALIERVTIEKVPR
;
A
#
# COMPACT_ATOMS: atom_id res chain seq x y z
N GLY A 1 15.23 -5.52 -4.38
CA GLY A 1 15.71 -4.19 -3.96
C GLY A 1 14.97 -3.67 -2.73
N VAL A 2 15.33 -2.50 -2.27
CA VAL A 2 14.75 -1.90 -1.06
C VAL A 2 14.06 -0.58 -1.43
N ILE A 3 12.86 -0.37 -0.89
CA ILE A 3 12.11 0.87 -1.02
C ILE A 3 12.01 1.50 0.38
N TRP A 4 12.55 2.69 0.54
CA TRP A 4 12.47 3.45 1.78
C TRP A 4 11.37 4.48 1.68
N CYS A 5 10.43 4.45 2.63
CA CYS A 5 9.29 5.35 2.65
C CYS A 5 9.23 6.12 3.96
N GLN A 6 8.81 7.37 3.88
CA GLN A 6 8.40 8.14 5.04
C GLN A 6 6.89 8.04 5.19
N LEU A 7 6.41 7.73 6.37
CA LEU A 7 4.99 7.74 6.71
C LEU A 7 4.61 9.10 7.30
N HIS A 8 3.48 9.64 6.87
CA HIS A 8 2.99 10.96 7.28
C HIS A 8 2.11 10.86 8.53
N VAL A 9 2.74 10.62 9.68
CA VAL A 9 2.06 10.40 10.96
C VAL A 9 1.14 11.55 11.34
N ASP A 10 1.57 12.80 11.12
CA ASP A 10 0.77 13.98 11.48
C ASP A 10 -0.35 14.26 10.47
N GLY A 11 -0.16 13.84 9.22
CA GLY A 11 -1.12 14.08 8.14
C GLY A 11 -2.23 13.03 8.02
N ALA A 12 -1.93 11.78 8.37
CA ALA A 12 -2.84 10.65 8.29
C ALA A 12 -2.60 9.65 9.44
N PRO A 13 -2.79 10.07 10.71
CA PRO A 13 -2.38 9.29 11.87
C PRO A 13 -3.06 7.93 11.98
N ARG A 14 -4.33 7.82 11.66
CA ARG A 14 -5.07 6.54 11.72
C ARG A 14 -4.62 5.57 10.64
N THR A 15 -4.44 6.07 9.44
CA THR A 15 -3.99 5.28 8.29
C THR A 15 -2.57 4.77 8.51
N VAL A 16 -1.68 5.62 9.00
CA VAL A 16 -0.32 5.23 9.37
C VAL A 16 -0.34 4.20 10.50
N ALA A 17 -1.14 4.41 11.54
CA ALA A 17 -1.26 3.45 12.65
C ALA A 17 -1.74 2.07 12.17
N ASN A 18 -2.71 2.03 11.26
CA ASN A 18 -3.18 0.78 10.65
C ASN A 18 -2.08 0.08 9.84
N PHE A 19 -1.40 0.82 8.97
CA PHE A 19 -0.32 0.27 8.15
C PHE A 19 0.82 -0.29 9.02
N VAL A 20 1.24 0.46 10.02
CA VAL A 20 2.29 0.04 10.98
C VAL A 20 1.86 -1.21 11.75
N ALA A 21 0.64 -1.23 12.28
CA ALA A 21 0.14 -2.37 13.04
C ALA A 21 0.05 -3.65 12.19
N LEU A 22 -0.38 -3.54 10.94
CA LEU A 22 -0.37 -4.65 9.99
C LEU A 22 1.06 -5.09 9.64
N ALA A 23 1.95 -4.14 9.38
CA ALA A 23 3.35 -4.43 9.03
C ALA A 23 4.11 -5.12 10.17
N GLU A 24 3.88 -4.72 11.40
CA GLU A 24 4.52 -5.30 12.61
C GLU A 24 3.79 -6.53 13.14
N GLY A 25 2.58 -6.83 12.68
CA GLY A 25 1.75 -7.93 13.19
C GLY A 25 1.19 -7.67 14.59
N THR A 26 1.06 -6.41 15.01
CA THR A 26 0.54 -6.03 16.34
C THR A 26 -0.98 -5.92 16.40
N THR A 27 -1.64 -5.98 15.25
CA THR A 27 -3.10 -6.11 15.15
C THR A 27 -3.48 -7.46 14.58
N SER A 28 -4.59 -8.03 15.03
CA SER A 28 -5.14 -9.22 14.40
C SER A 28 -5.79 -8.88 13.06
N TYR A 29 -5.82 -9.86 12.18
CA TYR A 29 -6.46 -9.77 10.88
C TYR A 29 -6.98 -11.15 10.44
N TYR A 30 -7.75 -11.20 9.37
CA TYR A 30 -8.19 -12.45 8.76
C TYR A 30 -7.32 -12.75 7.54
N ASP A 31 -6.85 -13.99 7.44
CA ASP A 31 -6.06 -14.45 6.30
C ASP A 31 -6.94 -14.69 5.06
N ARG A 32 -6.32 -15.16 3.98
CA ARG A 32 -7.01 -15.44 2.72
C ARG A 32 -8.14 -16.46 2.84
N ASP A 33 -8.07 -17.34 3.84
CA ASP A 33 -9.03 -18.41 4.10
C ASP A 33 -10.01 -18.05 5.23
N SER A 34 -10.00 -16.78 5.66
CA SER A 34 -10.86 -16.22 6.72
C SER A 34 -10.59 -16.78 8.12
N HIS A 35 -9.35 -17.22 8.36
CA HIS A 35 -8.88 -17.55 9.70
C HIS A 35 -8.30 -16.31 10.37
N GLU A 36 -8.62 -16.14 11.66
CA GLU A 36 -8.05 -15.05 12.44
C GLU A 36 -6.57 -15.31 12.75
N VAL A 37 -5.73 -14.32 12.48
CA VAL A 37 -4.27 -14.39 12.65
C VAL A 37 -3.83 -13.34 13.66
N HIS A 38 -2.98 -13.75 14.58
CA HIS A 38 -2.43 -12.91 15.65
C HIS A 38 -0.90 -12.96 15.64
N GLY A 39 -0.26 -11.83 15.87
CA GLY A 39 1.20 -11.75 16.07
C GLY A 39 2.04 -12.04 14.83
N VAL A 40 1.47 -11.97 13.64
CA VAL A 40 2.14 -12.23 12.37
C VAL A 40 2.08 -11.00 11.48
N PRO A 41 3.21 -10.52 10.92
CA PRO A 41 3.21 -9.43 9.96
C PRO A 41 2.32 -9.72 8.74
N TYR A 42 1.43 -8.77 8.42
CA TYR A 42 0.43 -8.95 7.37
C TYR A 42 1.03 -8.90 5.96
N TYR A 43 1.96 -7.96 5.71
CA TYR A 43 2.47 -7.69 4.36
C TYR A 43 3.56 -8.67 3.91
N ASP A 44 4.21 -9.36 4.82
CA ASP A 44 5.32 -10.26 4.49
C ASP A 44 4.81 -11.41 3.61
N GLY A 45 5.44 -11.58 2.45
CA GLY A 45 5.06 -12.61 1.49
C GLY A 45 3.90 -12.23 0.54
N LEU A 46 3.31 -11.05 0.67
CA LEU A 46 2.32 -10.55 -0.29
C LEU A 46 3.00 -10.00 -1.55
N THR A 47 2.21 -9.75 -2.59
CA THR A 47 2.72 -9.29 -3.89
C THR A 47 2.17 -7.93 -4.28
N PHE A 48 2.85 -7.26 -5.19
CA PHE A 48 2.25 -6.20 -6.00
C PHE A 48 1.46 -6.86 -7.13
N HIS A 49 0.18 -7.11 -6.89
CA HIS A 49 -0.68 -7.89 -7.76
C HIS A 49 -1.25 -7.11 -8.96
N ARG A 50 -1.12 -5.79 -8.95
CA ARG A 50 -1.61 -4.91 -10.02
C ARG A 50 -0.58 -3.83 -10.30
N VAL A 51 -0.08 -3.77 -11.53
CA VAL A 51 0.88 -2.76 -11.96
C VAL A 51 0.42 -2.13 -13.27
N ILE A 52 0.42 -0.80 -13.32
CA ILE A 52 0.08 -0.06 -14.53
C ILE A 52 1.18 0.97 -14.76
N PRO A 53 2.02 0.81 -15.82
CA PRO A 53 3.06 1.76 -16.15
C PRO A 53 2.54 3.18 -16.27
N GLY A 54 3.29 4.14 -15.74
CA GLY A 54 2.90 5.55 -15.73
C GLY A 54 1.71 5.88 -14.83
N PHE A 55 1.22 4.92 -14.05
CA PHE A 55 0.15 5.14 -13.08
C PHE A 55 0.60 4.74 -11.65
N MET A 56 0.61 3.45 -11.33
CA MET A 56 0.92 3.01 -9.96
C MET A 56 1.28 1.52 -9.92
N ILE A 57 1.84 1.09 -8.79
CA ILE A 57 1.93 -0.31 -8.37
C ILE A 57 1.08 -0.49 -7.12
N GLN A 58 0.26 -1.55 -7.07
CA GLN A 58 -0.67 -1.81 -5.98
C GLN A 58 -0.40 -3.18 -5.35
N GLY A 59 -0.37 -3.22 -4.03
CA GLY A 59 -0.14 -4.43 -3.26
C GLY A 59 -0.93 -4.47 -1.97
N GLY A 60 -0.64 -5.46 -1.11
CA GLY A 60 -1.28 -5.60 0.18
C GLY A 60 -2.60 -6.39 0.17
N CYS A 61 -2.87 -7.11 -0.90
CA CYS A 61 -4.01 -8.03 -0.96
C CYS A 61 -3.56 -9.43 -0.54
N ASN A 62 -4.11 -9.98 0.55
CA ASN A 62 -3.75 -11.30 1.03
C ASN A 62 -4.25 -12.45 0.13
N ARG A 63 -5.15 -12.17 -0.82
CA ARG A 63 -5.57 -13.11 -1.87
C ARG A 63 -4.80 -12.95 -3.18
N GLY A 64 -4.00 -11.89 -3.30
CA GLY A 64 -3.18 -11.63 -4.48
C GLY A 64 -3.95 -11.27 -5.75
N ASN A 65 -5.21 -10.89 -5.67
CA ASN A 65 -6.08 -10.62 -6.82
C ASN A 65 -6.91 -9.33 -6.69
N GLY A 66 -6.69 -8.55 -5.63
CA GLY A 66 -7.43 -7.32 -5.37
C GLY A 66 -8.69 -7.48 -4.53
N SER A 67 -9.16 -8.71 -4.29
CA SER A 67 -10.40 -8.98 -3.53
C SER A 67 -10.21 -9.12 -2.03
N GLY A 68 -8.96 -9.25 -1.57
CA GLY A 68 -8.65 -9.53 -0.18
C GLY A 68 -8.29 -8.29 0.63
N GLY A 69 -8.19 -8.48 1.93
CA GLY A 69 -7.81 -7.48 2.90
C GLY A 69 -7.76 -8.08 4.30
N PRO A 70 -7.56 -7.25 5.34
CA PRO A 70 -7.39 -7.74 6.71
C PRO A 70 -8.71 -8.17 7.38
N GLY A 71 -9.84 -8.11 6.70
CA GLY A 71 -11.15 -8.48 7.23
C GLY A 71 -11.91 -7.35 7.91
N TYR A 72 -11.41 -6.13 7.83
CA TYR A 72 -12.07 -4.91 8.29
C TYR A 72 -11.83 -3.77 7.30
N VAL A 73 -12.62 -2.72 7.43
CA VAL A 73 -12.44 -1.45 6.73
C VAL A 73 -12.45 -0.29 7.70
N PHE A 74 -11.84 0.82 7.32
CA PHE A 74 -11.86 2.05 8.10
C PHE A 74 -12.03 3.29 7.21
N ALA A 75 -12.43 4.40 7.84
CA ALA A 75 -12.78 5.64 7.17
C ALA A 75 -11.61 6.29 6.45
N ASP A 76 -11.90 7.02 5.41
CA ASP A 76 -10.96 7.90 4.74
C ASP A 76 -10.41 8.97 5.68
N GLU A 77 -9.17 9.38 5.42
CA GLU A 77 -8.44 10.36 6.23
C GLU A 77 -7.75 11.34 5.29
N PHE A 78 -8.56 12.16 4.62
CA PHE A 78 -8.06 13.10 3.63
C PHE A 78 -7.40 14.32 4.28
N ASN A 79 -6.29 14.75 3.68
CA ASN A 79 -5.58 15.94 4.05
C ASN A 79 -5.23 16.72 2.78
N ARG A 80 -5.69 17.97 2.69
CA ARG A 80 -5.48 18.82 1.51
C ARG A 80 -4.03 19.13 1.19
N ARG A 81 -3.13 18.95 2.16
CA ARG A 81 -1.67 19.11 1.99
C ARG A 81 -0.99 17.86 1.46
N LEU A 82 -1.64 16.70 1.56
CA LEU A 82 -1.15 15.42 1.08
C LEU A 82 -1.83 15.07 -0.23
N ARG A 83 -1.12 15.23 -1.32
CA ARG A 83 -1.67 15.13 -2.67
C ARG A 83 -0.95 14.08 -3.49
N HIS A 84 -1.62 13.59 -4.52
CA HIS A 84 -1.04 12.72 -5.55
C HIS A 84 -0.37 13.57 -6.65
N ASP A 85 0.56 14.44 -6.27
CA ASP A 85 1.15 15.46 -7.12
C ASP A 85 2.51 15.09 -7.73
N LYS A 86 2.99 13.89 -7.44
CA LYS A 86 4.29 13.39 -7.91
C LYS A 86 4.29 11.86 -7.97
N LYS A 87 5.34 11.28 -8.57
CA LYS A 87 5.64 9.86 -8.40
C LYS A 87 6.14 9.55 -6.99
N GLY A 88 5.92 8.33 -6.52
CA GLY A 88 6.40 7.87 -5.21
C GLY A 88 5.47 8.22 -4.04
N VAL A 89 4.24 8.60 -4.29
CA VAL A 89 3.23 8.82 -3.24
C VAL A 89 2.64 7.49 -2.80
N LEU A 90 2.62 7.23 -1.48
CA LEU A 90 1.92 6.10 -0.87
C LEU A 90 0.49 6.52 -0.54
N SER A 91 -0.47 5.76 -1.05
CA SER A 91 -1.89 6.03 -0.87
C SER A 91 -2.67 4.74 -0.71
N MET A 92 -3.82 4.80 -0.05
CA MET A 92 -4.67 3.62 0.18
C MET A 92 -5.53 3.31 -1.03
N ALA A 93 -5.50 2.05 -1.47
CA ALA A 93 -6.51 1.52 -2.37
C ALA A 93 -7.83 1.36 -1.61
N ASN A 94 -8.95 1.53 -2.30
CA ASN A 94 -10.27 1.36 -1.74
C ASN A 94 -11.30 0.92 -2.80
N ALA A 95 -12.48 0.55 -2.35
CA ALA A 95 -13.64 0.20 -3.18
C ALA A 95 -14.76 1.25 -3.09
N GLY A 96 -14.41 2.50 -2.87
CA GLY A 96 -15.31 3.63 -2.65
C GLY A 96 -15.07 4.29 -1.29
N PRO A 97 -15.92 5.26 -0.89
CA PRO A 97 -15.76 5.97 0.38
C PRO A 97 -15.69 5.05 1.59
N ASP A 98 -14.74 5.34 2.49
CA ASP A 98 -14.61 4.68 3.80
C ASP A 98 -14.42 3.15 3.74
N THR A 99 -13.67 2.67 2.74
CA THR A 99 -13.40 1.24 2.55
C THR A 99 -11.91 0.89 2.56
N ASN A 100 -11.11 1.64 3.33
CA ASN A 100 -9.69 1.34 3.48
C ASN A 100 -9.48 0.07 4.30
N GLY A 101 -8.50 -0.74 3.91
CA GLY A 101 -8.14 -1.97 4.61
C GLY A 101 -6.63 -2.15 4.66
N GLY A 102 -6.08 -3.10 3.91
CA GLY A 102 -4.64 -3.36 3.84
C GLY A 102 -4.00 -2.99 2.50
N GLN A 103 -4.78 -2.89 1.43
CA GLN A 103 -4.23 -2.61 0.10
C GLN A 103 -3.80 -1.14 -0.04
N PHE A 104 -2.65 -0.95 -0.64
CA PHE A 104 -2.07 0.36 -0.90
C PHE A 104 -1.44 0.40 -2.29
N PHE A 105 -1.15 1.59 -2.78
CA PHE A 105 -0.42 1.78 -4.02
C PHE A 105 0.66 2.84 -3.89
N ILE A 106 1.64 2.77 -4.78
CA ILE A 106 2.70 3.76 -4.93
C ILE A 106 2.59 4.33 -6.33
N THR A 107 2.47 5.64 -6.45
CA THR A 107 2.31 6.31 -7.75
C THR A 107 3.60 6.26 -8.57
N LEU A 108 3.46 6.15 -9.89
CA LEU A 108 4.54 6.24 -10.88
C LEU A 108 4.54 7.58 -11.61
N ALA A 109 3.52 8.38 -11.43
CA ALA A 109 3.36 9.73 -11.99
C ALA A 109 2.33 10.52 -11.17
N PRO A 110 2.27 11.86 -11.30
CA PRO A 110 1.20 12.65 -10.69
C PRO A 110 -0.19 12.18 -11.12
N ARG A 111 -1.12 12.10 -10.17
CA ARG A 111 -2.52 11.68 -10.36
C ARG A 111 -3.45 12.52 -9.50
N LEU A 112 -3.56 13.80 -9.79
CA LEU A 112 -4.36 14.75 -9.00
C LEU A 112 -5.84 14.39 -8.91
N GLY A 113 -6.37 13.64 -9.87
CA GLY A 113 -7.74 13.15 -9.83
C GLY A 113 -8.06 12.16 -8.71
N LEU A 114 -7.03 11.64 -8.03
CA LEU A 114 -7.17 10.77 -6.85
C LEU A 114 -7.24 11.55 -5.53
N ASP A 115 -6.91 12.84 -5.54
CA ASP A 115 -7.00 13.70 -4.36
C ASP A 115 -8.41 13.72 -3.81
N MET A 116 -8.54 13.61 -2.48
CA MET A 116 -9.82 13.54 -1.76
C MET A 116 -10.70 12.33 -2.15
N ARG A 117 -10.10 11.31 -2.75
CA ARG A 117 -10.72 10.02 -3.05
C ARG A 117 -9.94 8.85 -2.47
N HIS A 118 -8.61 9.02 -2.33
CA HIS A 118 -7.70 8.06 -1.73
C HIS A 118 -6.87 8.76 -0.67
N THR A 119 -6.63 8.07 0.45
CA THR A 119 -5.88 8.61 1.58
C THR A 119 -4.38 8.48 1.33
N VAL A 120 -3.72 9.61 1.13
CA VAL A 120 -2.25 9.70 1.09
C VAL A 120 -1.71 9.57 2.51
N PHE A 121 -0.76 8.66 2.73
CA PHE A 121 -0.20 8.43 4.06
C PHE A 121 1.33 8.32 4.10
N GLY A 122 2.01 8.48 2.98
CA GLY A 122 3.46 8.43 2.92
C GLY A 122 4.03 8.78 1.55
N GLU A 123 5.34 8.72 1.46
CA GLU A 123 6.07 8.91 0.21
C GLU A 123 7.38 8.11 0.19
N VAL A 124 7.83 7.77 -1.00
CA VAL A 124 9.12 7.12 -1.22
C VAL A 124 10.24 8.14 -1.07
N LEU A 125 11.21 7.84 -0.20
CA LEU A 125 12.43 8.64 -0.03
C LEU A 125 13.57 8.12 -0.90
N HIS A 126 13.75 6.79 -0.94
CA HIS A 126 14.80 6.12 -1.70
C HIS A 126 14.26 4.82 -2.30
N GLY A 127 14.84 4.38 -3.40
CA GLY A 127 14.43 3.12 -4.06
C GLY A 127 13.31 3.32 -5.07
N MET A 128 13.11 4.54 -5.58
CA MET A 128 12.09 4.78 -6.62
C MET A 128 12.38 3.96 -7.89
N GLU A 129 13.64 3.66 -8.19
CA GLU A 129 14.04 2.77 -9.28
C GLU A 129 13.51 1.35 -9.13
N VAL A 130 13.35 0.87 -7.89
CA VAL A 130 12.71 -0.43 -7.59
C VAL A 130 11.22 -0.37 -7.90
N VAL A 131 10.54 0.70 -7.49
CA VAL A 131 9.12 0.93 -7.79
C VAL A 131 8.88 0.98 -9.30
N GLU A 132 9.73 1.72 -10.02
CA GLU A 132 9.66 1.83 -11.49
C GLU A 132 9.92 0.50 -12.18
N ALA A 133 10.87 -0.31 -11.69
CA ALA A 133 11.15 -1.64 -12.20
C ALA A 133 9.95 -2.58 -12.01
N ILE A 134 9.28 -2.54 -10.87
CA ILE A 134 8.06 -3.30 -10.63
C ILE A 134 6.95 -2.84 -11.59
N GLY A 135 6.78 -1.53 -11.75
CA GLY A 135 5.79 -0.95 -12.65
C GLY A 135 6.00 -1.28 -14.13
N ALA A 136 7.22 -1.64 -14.51
CA ALA A 136 7.59 -2.02 -15.88
C ALA A 136 7.52 -3.53 -16.14
N LEU A 137 7.18 -4.35 -15.15
CA LEU A 137 7.07 -5.80 -15.35
C LEU A 137 6.02 -6.14 -16.40
N PRO A 138 6.27 -7.14 -17.26
CA PRO A 138 5.25 -7.69 -18.13
C PRO A 138 4.03 -8.15 -17.31
N ARG A 139 2.85 -7.75 -17.77
CA ARG A 139 1.58 -8.02 -17.09
C ARG A 139 0.58 -8.70 -18.00
N ASP A 140 -0.42 -9.33 -17.42
CA ASP A 140 -1.54 -9.90 -18.15
C ASP A 140 -2.64 -8.84 -18.42
N HIS A 141 -3.79 -9.25 -18.92
CA HIS A 141 -4.92 -8.37 -19.23
C HIS A 141 -5.61 -7.79 -17.98
N ASP A 142 -5.35 -8.35 -16.80
CA ASP A 142 -5.84 -7.85 -15.51
C ASP A 142 -4.80 -6.97 -14.80
N ASP A 143 -3.75 -6.55 -15.50
CA ASP A 143 -2.62 -5.77 -14.98
C ASP A 143 -1.81 -6.50 -13.88
N MET A 144 -1.92 -7.82 -13.81
CA MET A 144 -1.15 -8.63 -12.88
C MET A 144 0.21 -8.97 -13.49
N PRO A 145 1.32 -8.71 -12.77
CA PRO A 145 2.64 -9.09 -13.25
C PRO A 145 2.72 -10.59 -13.55
N ARG A 146 3.26 -10.94 -14.72
CA ARG A 146 3.49 -12.36 -15.09
C ARG A 146 4.56 -13.02 -14.25
N GLN A 147 5.53 -12.24 -13.77
CA GLN A 147 6.49 -12.62 -12.77
C GLN A 147 6.11 -11.92 -11.45
N GLU A 148 5.98 -12.68 -10.38
CA GLU A 148 5.60 -12.13 -9.08
C GLU A 148 6.59 -11.05 -8.61
N ALA A 149 6.04 -9.91 -8.17
CA ALA A 149 6.75 -8.88 -7.45
C ALA A 149 6.46 -9.04 -5.97
N LEU A 150 7.33 -9.78 -5.27
CA LEU A 150 7.13 -10.18 -3.89
C LEU A 150 7.56 -9.07 -2.92
N ILE A 151 6.72 -8.79 -1.94
CA ILE A 151 7.09 -8.05 -0.73
C ILE A 151 7.70 -9.07 0.24
N GLU A 152 9.01 -9.11 0.33
CA GLU A 152 9.68 -10.07 1.23
C GLU A 152 9.33 -9.77 2.68
N ARG A 153 9.42 -8.51 3.06
CA ARG A 153 8.98 -8.01 4.37
C ARG A 153 8.83 -6.49 4.38
N VAL A 154 8.07 -5.99 5.33
CA VAL A 154 7.99 -4.56 5.67
C VAL A 154 8.57 -4.37 7.08
N THR A 155 9.58 -3.53 7.18
CA THR A 155 10.20 -3.17 8.47
C THR A 155 9.83 -1.73 8.82
N ILE A 156 9.42 -1.50 10.05
CA ILE A 156 9.08 -0.17 10.56
C ILE A 156 10.24 0.34 11.42
N GLU A 157 10.79 1.48 11.05
CA GLU A 157 11.80 2.18 11.84
C GLU A 157 11.18 3.42 12.49
N LYS A 158 11.36 3.55 13.80
CA LYS A 158 10.92 4.71 14.56
C LYS A 158 12.10 5.68 14.70
N VAL A 159 12.01 6.81 14.05
CA VAL A 159 13.03 7.87 14.13
C VAL A 159 12.60 8.83 15.23
N PRO A 160 13.48 9.16 16.20
CA PRO A 160 13.20 10.18 17.21
C PRO A 160 12.89 11.53 16.55
N ARG A 161 11.91 12.26 17.08
CA ARG A 161 11.58 13.63 16.66
C ARG A 161 12.57 14.62 17.20
#